data_6e8484646a1feeb0c5689d0abba355a6
#
_entry.id   6e8484646a1feeb0c5689d0abba355a6
#
_cell.length_a   1.000
_cell.length_b   1.000
_cell.length_c   1.000
_cell.angle_alpha   90.00
_cell.angle_beta   90.00
_cell.angle_gamma   90.00
#
_symmetry.space_group_name_H-M   'P 1'
#
loop_
_entity.id
_entity.type
_entity.pdbx_description
1 polymer ?
#
loop_
_entity_poly.entity_id
_entity_poly.type
_entity_poly.pdbx_seq_one_letter_code
_entity_poly.pdbx_strand_id
1 'polypeptide(L)'
;FDGRCDAVVLTTSDEMPGDSLDEYRALRARLLGPETPVDKGEFDFVVVGGGISGICAALAAARLGCKVALVQDRYVLGGNNSSEVRVGLGGQINVDPYPSLGYLLNEIGPDRIGNARGAHHYQDDKKLKVVLAEKNITLFLGYTVTEVEKMGDTIRSVVAVEATEQNRIKLSGKLFSDCTGDAYLAAMAGAECRMGREARAEFGESLAPVEADGFTMGVSIEWYCEDWNTPCTFPDSLDWGLRLDEYTVEPVHRANWYWEVGMRDDQVADAEKIRDYGMYVAYSTFSYCKNRYSKKEDWTCTHLVWVSHVSGKRESRRVVGDYILREQDLTRPIRHEDETCTTTWRIDQHYPMEKNSQQYPGAEWLSEGVLTPIDFYALPYRCFYSKDVRNMFMAGRNISVTHIALGSTRVMRTCGMIGEVVGMAASVCMKRNALPRDIYTTYFADLQELMRKGTGRTDVPYTQFYHQVDRTGHQAEDR
;
A
#
# COMPACT_ATOMS: atom_id res chain seq x y z
N PHE A 1 -18.39 14.09 16.27
CA PHE A 1 -18.00 15.42 15.78
C PHE A 1 -16.87 15.24 14.78
N ASP A 2 -17.18 15.39 13.49
CA ASP A 2 -16.20 15.32 12.40
C ASP A 2 -15.57 16.69 12.14
N GLY A 3 -15.11 17.34 13.20
CA GLY A 3 -14.56 18.68 13.16
C GLY A 3 -13.19 18.76 12.49
N ARG A 4 -13.12 18.36 11.22
CA ARG A 4 -11.96 18.62 10.37
C ARG A 4 -12.14 19.95 9.67
N CYS A 5 -11.08 20.72 9.64
CA CYS A 5 -11.05 22.01 8.96
C CYS A 5 -9.96 21.95 7.89
N ASP A 6 -10.35 21.83 6.64
CA ASP A 6 -9.40 21.83 5.51
C ASP A 6 -8.92 23.25 5.18
N ALA A 7 -9.73 24.26 5.49
CA ALA A 7 -9.38 25.64 5.26
C ALA A 7 -10.13 26.59 6.19
N VAL A 8 -9.50 27.72 6.50
CA VAL A 8 -10.11 28.87 7.18
C VAL A 8 -10.07 30.06 6.24
N VAL A 9 -11.25 30.60 5.92
CA VAL A 9 -11.36 31.82 5.11
C VAL A 9 -11.64 32.99 6.02
N LEU A 10 -10.77 34.01 6.00
CA LEU A 10 -10.99 35.31 6.64
C LEU A 10 -11.38 36.30 5.55
N THR A 11 -12.57 36.85 5.62
CA THR A 11 -13.09 37.80 4.63
C THR A 11 -13.70 39.04 5.32
N THR A 12 -13.62 40.17 4.65
CA THR A 12 -14.31 41.38 5.00
C THR A 12 -15.59 41.59 4.19
N SER A 13 -15.91 40.66 3.30
CA SER A 13 -17.13 40.67 2.48
C SER A 13 -18.23 39.84 3.18
N ASP A 14 -19.49 40.15 2.89
CA ASP A 14 -20.64 39.37 3.34
C ASP A 14 -20.86 38.08 2.53
N GLU A 15 -19.99 37.81 1.56
CA GLU A 15 -20.07 36.62 0.72
C GLU A 15 -19.45 35.42 1.43
N MET A 16 -20.28 34.43 1.74
CA MET A 16 -19.84 33.20 2.35
C MET A 16 -19.39 32.20 1.27
N PRO A 17 -18.28 31.48 1.47
CA PRO A 17 -17.92 30.39 0.58
C PRO A 17 -18.99 29.28 0.65
N GLY A 18 -19.23 28.61 -0.47
CA GLY A 18 -20.07 27.42 -0.50
C GLY A 18 -19.40 26.21 0.18
N ASP A 19 -20.22 25.20 0.52
CA ASP A 19 -19.77 24.01 1.26
C ASP A 19 -19.21 22.89 0.35
N SER A 20 -19.32 23.03 -0.96
CA SER A 20 -18.79 22.05 -1.91
C SER A 20 -17.33 22.32 -2.27
N LEU A 21 -16.60 21.27 -2.60
CA LEU A 21 -15.20 21.35 -3.05
C LEU A 21 -15.05 22.24 -4.30
N ASP A 22 -16.03 22.20 -5.21
CA ASP A 22 -15.99 23.00 -6.44
C ASP A 22 -16.22 24.48 -6.16
N GLU A 23 -17.14 24.82 -5.26
CA GLU A 23 -17.36 26.21 -4.82
C GLU A 23 -16.14 26.75 -4.07
N TYR A 24 -15.53 25.95 -3.22
CA TYR A 24 -14.27 26.29 -2.56
C TYR A 24 -13.14 26.54 -3.55
N ARG A 25 -12.96 25.65 -4.55
CA ARG A 25 -11.98 25.83 -5.62
C ARG A 25 -12.22 27.08 -6.46
N ALA A 26 -13.49 27.36 -6.78
CA ALA A 26 -13.87 28.56 -7.51
C ALA A 26 -13.57 29.83 -6.69
N LEU A 27 -13.88 29.83 -5.39
CA LEU A 27 -13.54 30.93 -4.48
C LEU A 27 -12.02 31.13 -4.42
N ARG A 28 -11.27 30.06 -4.22
CA ARG A 28 -9.81 30.10 -4.15
C ARG A 28 -9.20 30.64 -5.44
N ALA A 29 -9.65 30.16 -6.61
CA ALA A 29 -9.19 30.65 -7.91
C ALA A 29 -9.50 32.14 -8.12
N ARG A 30 -10.65 32.62 -7.62
CA ARG A 30 -11.03 34.01 -7.68
C ARG A 30 -10.15 34.90 -6.79
N LEU A 31 -9.81 34.45 -5.58
CA LEU A 31 -9.03 35.21 -4.61
C LEU A 31 -7.52 35.21 -4.91
N LEU A 32 -6.99 34.10 -5.34
CA LEU A 32 -5.55 33.88 -5.54
C LEU A 32 -5.15 33.87 -7.03
N GLY A 33 -6.12 33.87 -7.93
CA GLY A 33 -5.92 33.65 -9.36
C GLY A 33 -5.82 32.16 -9.71
N PRO A 34 -5.87 31.82 -11.01
CA PRO A 34 -5.71 30.45 -11.47
C PRO A 34 -4.27 29.99 -11.20
N GLU A 35 -4.12 29.01 -10.34
CA GLU A 35 -2.83 28.38 -10.07
C GLU A 35 -2.42 27.50 -11.29
N THR A 36 -1.63 28.05 -12.19
CA THR A 36 -1.05 27.27 -13.28
C THR A 36 0.02 26.34 -12.70
N PRO A 37 -0.10 25.02 -12.88
CA PRO A 37 0.92 24.11 -12.40
C PRO A 37 2.28 24.40 -13.05
N VAL A 38 3.35 24.37 -12.26
CA VAL A 38 4.72 24.50 -12.77
C VAL A 38 5.08 23.24 -13.54
N ASP A 39 5.35 23.39 -14.84
CA ASP A 39 5.77 22.28 -15.70
C ASP A 39 7.19 21.82 -15.30
N LYS A 40 7.32 20.54 -14.93
CA LYS A 40 8.59 19.88 -14.60
C LYS A 40 9.20 19.13 -15.79
N GLY A 41 8.58 19.25 -16.94
CA GLY A 41 9.04 18.64 -18.20
C GLY A 41 8.56 17.22 -18.41
N GLU A 42 9.17 16.58 -19.41
CA GLU A 42 8.78 15.23 -19.85
C GLU A 42 9.71 14.17 -19.25
N PHE A 43 9.08 13.06 -18.85
CA PHE A 43 9.71 11.85 -18.34
C PHE A 43 9.40 10.66 -19.24
N ASP A 44 10.28 9.67 -19.24
CA ASP A 44 9.98 8.41 -19.91
C ASP A 44 8.98 7.61 -19.09
N PHE A 45 9.09 7.67 -17.75
CA PHE A 45 8.24 6.92 -16.84
C PHE A 45 7.88 7.74 -15.59
N VAL A 46 6.59 7.91 -15.34
CA VAL A 46 6.05 8.59 -14.15
C VAL A 46 5.48 7.53 -13.22
N VAL A 47 6.09 7.36 -12.06
CA VAL A 47 5.70 6.41 -11.00
C VAL A 47 4.96 7.17 -9.92
N VAL A 48 3.69 6.87 -9.72
CA VAL A 48 2.84 7.48 -8.70
C VAL A 48 2.69 6.53 -7.52
N GLY A 49 3.23 6.92 -6.37
CA GLY A 49 3.32 6.15 -5.14
C GLY A 49 4.74 5.65 -4.86
N GLY A 50 5.35 6.15 -3.77
CA GLY A 50 6.70 5.80 -3.31
C GLY A 50 6.72 4.71 -2.22
N GLY A 51 5.75 3.79 -2.25
CA GLY A 51 5.80 2.54 -1.49
C GLY A 51 6.89 1.60 -2.02
N ILE A 52 7.05 0.42 -1.40
CA ILE A 52 8.08 -0.55 -1.80
C ILE A 52 8.01 -0.88 -3.30
N SER A 53 6.81 -1.09 -3.85
CA SER A 53 6.65 -1.38 -5.28
C SER A 53 7.08 -0.21 -6.18
N GLY A 54 6.69 1.01 -5.83
CA GLY A 54 7.05 2.19 -6.61
C GLY A 54 8.54 2.52 -6.57
N ILE A 55 9.18 2.33 -5.41
CA ILE A 55 10.65 2.48 -5.30
C ILE A 55 11.34 1.48 -6.22
N CYS A 56 10.95 0.19 -6.18
CA CYS A 56 11.54 -0.84 -7.03
C CYS A 56 11.29 -0.57 -8.53
N ALA A 57 10.08 -0.09 -8.90
CA ALA A 57 9.77 0.26 -10.29
C ALA A 57 10.63 1.45 -10.79
N ALA A 58 10.77 2.49 -9.96
CA ALA A 58 11.58 3.65 -10.29
C ALA A 58 13.08 3.29 -10.41
N LEU A 59 13.63 2.54 -9.45
CA LEU A 59 15.02 2.09 -9.47
C LEU A 59 15.32 1.22 -10.69
N ALA A 60 14.47 0.22 -10.97
CA ALA A 60 14.68 -0.68 -12.10
C ALA A 60 14.66 0.09 -13.43
N ALA A 61 13.68 0.94 -13.66
CA ALA A 61 13.60 1.75 -14.87
C ALA A 61 14.78 2.72 -15.02
N ALA A 62 15.16 3.40 -13.94
CA ALA A 62 16.26 4.36 -13.94
C ALA A 62 17.61 3.71 -14.23
N ARG A 63 17.90 2.56 -13.63
CA ARG A 63 19.13 1.77 -13.88
C ARG A 63 19.22 1.23 -15.30
N LEU A 64 18.09 1.06 -15.96
CA LEU A 64 17.99 0.66 -17.35
C LEU A 64 17.93 1.85 -18.32
N GLY A 65 18.12 3.08 -17.82
CA GLY A 65 18.33 4.29 -18.60
C GLY A 65 17.09 5.17 -18.83
N CYS A 66 15.94 4.86 -18.22
CA CYS A 66 14.75 5.70 -18.31
C CYS A 66 14.92 6.96 -17.43
N LYS A 67 14.41 8.09 -17.89
CA LYS A 67 14.22 9.31 -17.08
C LYS A 67 12.91 9.15 -16.30
N VAL A 68 12.99 9.05 -14.98
CA VAL A 68 11.89 8.68 -14.09
C VAL A 68 11.47 9.84 -13.20
N ALA A 69 10.16 10.09 -13.07
CA ALA A 69 9.58 10.86 -11.98
C ALA A 69 8.99 9.89 -10.95
N LEU A 70 9.43 9.98 -9.69
CA LEU A 70 8.83 9.25 -8.58
C LEU A 70 8.07 10.23 -7.68
N VAL A 71 6.75 10.07 -7.60
CA VAL A 71 5.85 10.94 -6.84
C VAL A 71 5.34 10.21 -5.61
N GLN A 72 5.52 10.80 -4.44
CA GLN A 72 5.07 10.25 -3.16
C GLN A 72 4.28 11.30 -2.39
N ASP A 73 3.08 10.93 -1.94
CA ASP A 73 2.14 11.78 -1.19
C ASP A 73 2.62 12.16 0.21
N ARG A 74 3.54 11.41 0.79
CA ARG A 74 4.12 11.64 2.11
C ARG A 74 5.59 12.01 2.01
N TYR A 75 6.15 12.52 3.12
CA TYR A 75 7.56 12.94 3.19
C TYR A 75 8.54 11.79 3.44
N VAL A 76 8.05 10.56 3.59
CA VAL A 76 8.86 9.35 3.71
C VAL A 76 8.52 8.33 2.64
N LEU A 77 9.53 7.58 2.22
CA LEU A 77 9.40 6.48 1.28
C LEU A 77 9.14 5.15 2.01
N GLY A 78 8.56 4.17 1.31
CA GLY A 78 8.39 2.82 1.79
C GLY A 78 6.94 2.37 2.00
N GLY A 79 5.97 3.30 2.01
CA GLY A 79 4.56 2.98 2.21
C GLY A 79 4.31 2.31 3.56
N ASN A 80 3.75 1.09 3.57
CA ASN A 80 3.53 0.36 4.82
C ASN A 80 4.85 -0.01 5.53
N ASN A 81 5.97 -0.16 4.81
CA ASN A 81 7.29 -0.34 5.41
C ASN A 81 7.99 1.01 5.60
N SER A 82 7.41 1.87 6.39
CA SER A 82 7.96 3.18 6.78
C SER A 82 7.80 3.41 8.28
N SER A 83 8.46 4.43 8.82
CA SER A 83 8.29 4.84 10.21
C SER A 83 6.87 5.35 10.54
N GLU A 84 6.05 5.66 9.53
CA GLU A 84 4.68 6.15 9.71
C GLU A 84 3.67 5.01 9.89
N VAL A 85 3.90 3.83 9.28
CA VAL A 85 2.96 2.69 9.32
C VAL A 85 3.51 1.49 10.08
N ARG A 86 4.81 1.23 9.95
CA ARG A 86 5.59 0.28 10.75
C ARG A 86 5.24 -1.19 10.55
N VAL A 87 5.08 -1.63 9.30
CA VAL A 87 4.88 -3.02 8.93
C VAL A 87 6.15 -3.64 8.35
N GLY A 88 6.50 -4.84 8.77
CA GLY A 88 7.66 -5.60 8.26
C GLY A 88 7.47 -6.09 6.82
N LEU A 89 8.58 -6.31 6.09
CA LEU A 89 8.54 -6.83 4.72
C LEU A 89 8.25 -8.34 4.71
N GLY A 90 7.02 -8.75 4.38
CA GLY A 90 6.63 -10.16 4.24
C GLY A 90 6.97 -10.74 2.86
N GLY A 91 7.08 -12.08 2.77
CA GLY A 91 7.40 -12.84 1.56
C GLY A 91 8.89 -13.21 1.42
N GLN A 92 9.22 -13.96 0.38
CA GLN A 92 10.60 -14.35 0.03
C GLN A 92 10.99 -13.72 -1.32
N ILE A 93 12.29 -13.62 -1.55
CA ILE A 93 12.89 -13.08 -2.78
C ILE A 93 13.88 -14.08 -3.34
N ASN A 94 14.38 -13.83 -4.54
CA ASN A 94 15.40 -14.64 -5.18
C ASN A 94 14.96 -16.10 -5.40
N VAL A 95 13.72 -16.28 -5.85
CA VAL A 95 13.09 -17.57 -6.12
C VAL A 95 12.86 -17.79 -7.61
N ASP A 96 12.77 -19.06 -8.03
CA ASP A 96 12.47 -19.42 -9.41
C ASP A 96 11.12 -18.84 -9.89
N PRO A 97 10.95 -18.53 -11.19
CA PRO A 97 11.85 -18.82 -12.33
C PRO A 97 12.94 -17.74 -12.56
N TYR A 98 12.92 -16.64 -11.80
CA TYR A 98 13.88 -15.53 -11.97
C TYR A 98 14.54 -15.17 -10.62
N PRO A 99 15.51 -15.97 -10.15
CA PRO A 99 16.14 -15.77 -8.84
C PRO A 99 16.98 -14.49 -8.74
N SER A 100 17.19 -13.78 -9.85
CA SER A 100 17.83 -12.46 -9.84
C SER A 100 16.88 -11.31 -9.44
N LEU A 101 15.56 -11.57 -9.36
CA LEU A 101 14.60 -10.57 -8.87
C LEU A 101 14.61 -10.49 -7.35
N GLY A 102 14.46 -9.28 -6.84
CA GLY A 102 14.33 -8.99 -5.42
C GLY A 102 15.59 -8.45 -4.75
N TYR A 103 16.77 -8.44 -5.40
CA TYR A 103 17.96 -7.81 -4.83
C TYR A 103 17.77 -6.32 -4.49
N LEU A 104 16.91 -5.60 -5.23
CA LEU A 104 16.52 -4.23 -4.88
C LEU A 104 15.95 -4.13 -3.46
N LEU A 105 15.24 -5.15 -3.00
CA LEU A 105 14.67 -5.17 -1.66
C LEU A 105 15.72 -5.29 -0.55
N ASN A 106 16.89 -5.86 -0.83
CA ASN A 106 18.02 -5.85 0.10
C ASN A 106 18.63 -4.47 0.23
N GLU A 107 18.66 -3.70 -0.88
CA GLU A 107 19.20 -2.35 -0.86
C GLU A 107 18.34 -1.37 -0.08
N ILE A 108 17.01 -1.48 -0.19
CA ILE A 108 16.07 -0.53 0.39
C ILE A 108 15.42 -1.01 1.69
N GLY A 109 15.39 -2.30 1.93
CA GLY A 109 14.74 -2.88 3.12
C GLY A 109 15.53 -2.59 4.41
N PRO A 110 14.85 -2.53 5.55
CA PRO A 110 15.49 -2.39 6.85
C PRO A 110 16.28 -3.67 7.20
N ASP A 111 17.30 -3.54 8.04
CA ASP A 111 18.16 -4.66 8.43
C ASP A 111 17.48 -5.66 9.37
N ARG A 112 16.36 -5.30 9.96
CA ARG A 112 15.59 -6.11 10.90
C ARG A 112 14.12 -6.14 10.51
N ILE A 113 13.41 -7.12 11.01
CA ILE A 113 12.00 -7.34 10.75
C ILE A 113 11.19 -7.06 11.99
N GLY A 114 9.91 -6.78 11.81
CA GLY A 114 8.93 -6.65 12.89
C GLY A 114 7.91 -5.56 12.60
N ASN A 115 6.72 -5.75 13.18
CA ASN A 115 5.64 -4.79 13.14
C ASN A 115 5.67 -3.92 14.40
N ALA A 116 5.12 -2.71 14.32
CA ALA A 116 5.00 -1.74 15.41
C ALA A 116 6.29 -1.56 16.23
N ARG A 117 7.45 -1.51 15.60
CA ARG A 117 8.75 -1.25 16.24
C ARG A 117 9.03 0.26 16.30
N GLY A 118 10.10 0.67 16.98
CA GLY A 118 10.53 2.07 16.95
C GLY A 118 10.82 2.59 15.54
N ALA A 119 10.64 3.88 15.29
CA ALA A 119 10.76 4.49 13.95
C ALA A 119 12.08 4.14 13.24
N HIS A 120 13.21 4.17 13.98
CA HIS A 120 14.55 3.89 13.44
C HIS A 120 14.69 2.48 12.83
N HIS A 121 13.83 1.54 13.24
CA HIS A 121 13.82 0.17 12.75
C HIS A 121 13.52 0.08 11.24
N TYR A 122 12.73 1.02 10.71
CA TYR A 122 12.29 1.02 9.31
C TYR A 122 13.27 1.69 8.37
N GLN A 123 14.29 2.37 8.88
CA GLN A 123 15.41 2.94 8.11
C GLN A 123 14.93 3.72 6.87
N ASP A 124 14.03 4.68 7.04
CA ASP A 124 13.49 5.48 5.94
C ASP A 124 14.58 6.25 5.17
N ASP A 125 15.63 6.67 5.88
CA ASP A 125 16.81 7.32 5.32
C ASP A 125 17.61 6.41 4.37
N LYS A 126 17.62 5.08 4.61
CA LYS A 126 18.24 4.09 3.71
C LYS A 126 17.52 4.08 2.36
N LYS A 127 16.19 4.02 2.36
CA LYS A 127 15.36 4.07 1.15
C LYS A 127 15.60 5.36 0.37
N LEU A 128 15.56 6.49 1.09
CA LEU A 128 15.78 7.81 0.51
C LEU A 128 17.18 7.93 -0.13
N LYS A 129 18.23 7.50 0.56
CA LYS A 129 19.61 7.51 0.04
C LYS A 129 19.75 6.69 -1.24
N VAL A 130 19.17 5.51 -1.30
CA VAL A 130 19.23 4.65 -2.49
C VAL A 130 18.53 5.33 -3.67
N VAL A 131 17.36 5.91 -3.48
CA VAL A 131 16.63 6.63 -4.54
C VAL A 131 17.37 7.88 -5.01
N LEU A 132 17.90 8.67 -4.09
CA LEU A 132 18.64 9.90 -4.43
C LEU A 132 20.00 9.63 -5.10
N ALA A 133 20.56 8.43 -4.94
CA ALA A 133 21.79 8.04 -5.63
C ALA A 133 21.58 7.78 -7.13
N GLU A 134 20.33 7.54 -7.56
CA GLU A 134 20.00 7.26 -8.97
C GLU A 134 19.77 8.57 -9.74
N LYS A 135 20.73 8.94 -10.57
CA LYS A 135 20.71 10.21 -11.33
C LYS A 135 19.53 10.38 -12.29
N ASN A 136 18.95 9.26 -12.72
CA ASN A 136 17.81 9.24 -13.63
C ASN A 136 16.46 9.35 -12.91
N ILE A 137 16.44 9.45 -11.58
CA ILE A 137 15.21 9.65 -10.80
C ILE A 137 15.11 11.11 -10.36
N THR A 138 13.98 11.74 -10.66
CA THR A 138 13.56 12.99 -10.01
C THR A 138 12.49 12.62 -8.98
N LEU A 139 12.78 12.84 -7.70
CA LEU A 139 11.92 12.52 -6.59
C LEU A 139 11.07 13.72 -6.16
N PHE A 140 9.77 13.51 -6.01
CA PHE A 140 8.78 14.48 -5.52
C PHE A 140 8.14 13.92 -4.25
N LEU A 141 8.60 14.34 -3.07
CA LEU A 141 8.04 13.97 -1.76
C LEU A 141 7.01 14.99 -1.30
N GLY A 142 5.93 14.53 -0.64
CA GLY A 142 4.83 15.36 -0.16
C GLY A 142 3.91 15.83 -1.29
N TYR A 143 3.96 15.22 -2.47
CA TYR A 143 3.13 15.57 -3.62
C TYR A 143 2.05 14.51 -3.86
N THR A 144 0.80 14.92 -3.76
CA THR A 144 -0.36 14.09 -4.10
C THR A 144 -0.82 14.38 -5.52
N VAL A 145 -0.90 13.36 -6.37
CA VAL A 145 -1.51 13.49 -7.71
C VAL A 145 -3.00 13.74 -7.55
N THR A 146 -3.49 14.84 -8.11
CA THR A 146 -4.90 15.28 -7.98
C THR A 146 -5.64 15.36 -9.31
N GLU A 147 -4.91 15.41 -10.43
CA GLU A 147 -5.50 15.52 -11.76
C GLU A 147 -4.73 14.66 -12.77
N VAL A 148 -5.48 14.15 -13.77
CA VAL A 148 -4.93 13.36 -14.87
C VAL A 148 -5.40 13.97 -16.19
N GLU A 149 -4.47 14.35 -17.04
CA GLU A 149 -4.75 14.79 -18.40
C GLU A 149 -4.60 13.61 -19.38
N LYS A 150 -5.64 13.33 -20.14
CA LYS A 150 -5.65 12.22 -21.11
C LYS A 150 -5.93 12.71 -22.54
N MET A 151 -5.48 11.91 -23.48
CA MET A 151 -5.90 11.96 -24.86
C MET A 151 -6.41 10.57 -25.28
N GLY A 152 -7.72 10.42 -25.35
CA GLY A 152 -8.35 9.12 -25.51
C GLY A 152 -8.07 8.20 -24.32
N ASP A 153 -7.49 7.04 -24.57
CA ASP A 153 -7.11 6.00 -23.63
C ASP A 153 -5.66 6.12 -23.11
N THR A 154 -5.00 7.24 -23.36
CA THR A 154 -3.58 7.46 -23.05
C THR A 154 -3.41 8.65 -22.11
N ILE A 155 -2.72 8.48 -21.00
CA ILE A 155 -2.34 9.56 -20.08
C ILE A 155 -1.24 10.39 -20.74
N ARG A 156 -1.35 11.72 -20.68
CA ARG A 156 -0.34 12.68 -21.16
C ARG A 156 0.45 13.27 -20.02
N SER A 157 -0.24 13.63 -18.95
CA SER A 157 0.38 14.24 -17.79
C SER A 157 -0.46 14.04 -16.55
N VAL A 158 0.15 14.24 -15.40
CA VAL A 158 -0.52 14.34 -14.11
C VAL A 158 -0.19 15.70 -13.49
N VAL A 159 -1.13 16.24 -12.70
CA VAL A 159 -0.88 17.37 -11.83
C VAL A 159 -0.80 16.85 -10.40
N ALA A 160 0.24 17.26 -9.70
CA ALA A 160 0.42 16.92 -8.29
C ALA A 160 0.52 18.19 -7.43
N VAL A 161 -0.03 18.12 -6.21
CA VAL A 161 -0.07 19.22 -5.25
C VAL A 161 0.76 18.87 -4.05
N GLU A 162 1.63 19.78 -3.66
CA GLU A 162 2.46 19.64 -2.45
C GLU A 162 1.61 19.88 -1.19
N ALA A 163 1.84 19.06 -0.14
CA ALA A 163 0.95 18.97 1.02
C ALA A 163 0.93 20.24 1.91
N THR A 164 2.05 20.93 2.04
CA THR A 164 2.18 22.09 2.97
C THR A 164 1.97 23.43 2.29
N GLU A 165 2.73 23.71 1.23
CA GLU A 165 2.71 24.98 0.52
C GLU A 165 1.67 25.02 -0.61
N GLN A 166 1.04 23.89 -0.90
CA GLN A 166 0.07 23.73 -1.98
C GLN A 166 0.60 24.06 -3.38
N ASN A 167 1.92 24.01 -3.55
CA ASN A 167 2.54 24.19 -4.84
C ASN A 167 2.09 23.11 -5.83
N ARG A 168 1.66 23.54 -7.00
CA ARG A 168 1.17 22.64 -8.06
C ARG A 168 2.25 22.42 -9.10
N ILE A 169 2.47 21.16 -9.45
CA ILE A 169 3.40 20.77 -10.50
C ILE A 169 2.68 19.90 -11.54
N LYS A 170 3.13 20.02 -12.81
CA LYS A 170 2.71 19.16 -13.92
C LYS A 170 3.88 18.27 -14.33
N LEU A 171 3.60 16.98 -14.47
CA LEU A 171 4.55 15.96 -14.90
C LEU A 171 4.01 15.29 -16.16
N SER A 172 4.66 15.56 -17.29
CA SER A 172 4.36 14.89 -18.56
C SER A 172 5.13 13.58 -18.67
N GLY A 173 4.54 12.54 -19.26
CA GLY A 173 5.19 11.24 -19.37
C GLY A 173 4.74 10.42 -20.55
N LYS A 174 5.62 9.51 -21.00
CA LYS A 174 5.28 8.52 -22.04
C LYS A 174 4.57 7.32 -21.43
N LEU A 175 5.05 6.86 -20.28
CA LEU A 175 4.52 5.74 -19.52
C LEU A 175 4.23 6.16 -18.08
N PHE A 176 3.23 5.55 -17.48
CA PHE A 176 2.79 5.80 -16.11
C PHE A 176 2.68 4.47 -15.35
N SER A 177 2.86 4.51 -14.04
CA SER A 177 2.55 3.37 -13.17
C SER A 177 1.79 3.83 -11.94
N ASP A 178 0.68 3.13 -11.67
CA ASP A 178 -0.03 3.25 -10.40
C ASP A 178 0.62 2.32 -9.36
N CYS A 179 1.37 2.92 -8.44
CA CYS A 179 2.00 2.27 -7.30
C CYS A 179 1.41 2.79 -5.97
N THR A 180 0.23 3.43 -6.02
CA THR A 180 -0.42 4.03 -4.85
C THR A 180 -0.96 2.98 -3.87
N GLY A 181 -1.14 1.75 -4.34
CA GLY A 181 -1.76 0.65 -3.62
C GLY A 181 -3.29 0.76 -3.52
N ASP A 182 -3.86 1.93 -3.81
CA ASP A 182 -5.30 2.20 -3.79
C ASP A 182 -5.89 2.42 -5.19
N ALA A 183 -5.09 2.15 -6.24
CA ALA A 183 -5.46 2.39 -7.64
C ALA A 183 -5.93 3.86 -7.89
N TYR A 184 -5.26 4.82 -7.26
CA TYR A 184 -5.68 6.21 -7.28
C TYR A 184 -5.51 6.82 -8.67
N LEU A 185 -4.33 6.65 -9.27
CA LEU A 185 -4.06 7.11 -10.63
C LEU A 185 -4.97 6.41 -11.64
N ALA A 186 -5.15 5.10 -11.51
CA ALA A 186 -5.96 4.29 -12.39
C ALA A 186 -7.43 4.74 -12.39
N ALA A 187 -8.01 4.95 -11.20
CA ALA A 187 -9.37 5.43 -11.06
C ALA A 187 -9.56 6.84 -11.66
N MET A 188 -8.63 7.78 -11.41
CA MET A 188 -8.66 9.10 -12.03
C MET A 188 -8.51 9.04 -13.57
N ALA A 189 -7.73 8.08 -14.06
CA ALA A 189 -7.58 7.85 -15.48
C ALA A 189 -8.79 7.13 -16.11
N GLY A 190 -9.79 6.71 -15.33
CA GLY A 190 -10.99 6.01 -15.79
C GLY A 190 -10.75 4.55 -16.17
N ALA A 191 -9.72 3.90 -15.60
CA ALA A 191 -9.55 2.47 -15.70
C ALA A 191 -10.59 1.71 -14.85
N GLU A 192 -11.01 0.53 -15.32
CA GLU A 192 -11.87 -0.34 -14.54
C GLU A 192 -11.15 -0.80 -13.27
N CYS A 193 -11.79 -0.58 -12.12
CA CYS A 193 -11.33 -0.99 -10.82
C CYS A 193 -12.40 -1.85 -10.12
N ARG A 194 -11.95 -2.81 -9.32
CA ARG A 194 -12.80 -3.64 -8.45
C ARG A 194 -12.44 -3.37 -7.00
N MET A 195 -13.41 -3.47 -6.11
CA MET A 195 -13.23 -3.41 -4.65
C MET A 195 -14.27 -4.31 -4.00
N GLY A 196 -13.94 -4.91 -2.84
CA GLY A 196 -14.77 -5.91 -2.20
C GLY A 196 -14.56 -7.31 -2.76
N ARG A 197 -15.43 -8.26 -2.38
CA ARG A 197 -15.34 -9.67 -2.74
C ARG A 197 -16.22 -9.98 -3.96
N GLU A 198 -15.65 -10.68 -4.91
CA GLU A 198 -16.38 -11.24 -6.06
C GLU A 198 -17.28 -12.39 -5.61
N ALA A 199 -18.40 -12.59 -6.31
CA ALA A 199 -19.25 -13.76 -6.10
C ALA A 199 -18.53 -15.04 -6.56
N ARG A 200 -18.75 -16.14 -5.82
CA ARG A 200 -18.19 -17.46 -6.17
C ARG A 200 -18.45 -17.85 -7.62
N ALA A 201 -19.65 -17.58 -8.12
CA ALA A 201 -20.05 -17.94 -9.48
C ALA A 201 -19.31 -17.15 -10.56
N GLU A 202 -18.76 -15.97 -10.25
CA GLU A 202 -18.11 -15.11 -11.25
C GLU A 202 -16.80 -15.72 -11.75
N PHE A 203 -15.97 -16.22 -10.82
CA PHE A 203 -14.66 -16.81 -11.14
C PHE A 203 -14.56 -18.30 -10.78
N GLY A 204 -15.60 -18.89 -10.16
CA GLY A 204 -15.61 -20.27 -9.70
C GLY A 204 -14.69 -20.51 -8.49
N GLU A 205 -14.40 -19.48 -7.71
CA GLU A 205 -13.50 -19.54 -6.56
C GLU A 205 -14.19 -20.19 -5.35
N SER A 206 -13.57 -21.24 -4.78
CA SER A 206 -14.17 -21.99 -3.68
C SER A 206 -14.21 -21.21 -2.36
N LEU A 207 -13.24 -20.31 -2.17
CA LEU A 207 -13.11 -19.46 -0.98
C LEU A 207 -13.95 -18.17 -1.05
N ALA A 208 -14.45 -17.82 -2.23
CA ALA A 208 -15.27 -16.63 -2.41
C ALA A 208 -16.70 -16.80 -1.81
N PRO A 209 -17.37 -15.72 -1.37
CA PRO A 209 -18.73 -15.75 -0.91
C PRO A 209 -19.70 -16.15 -2.02
N VAL A 210 -20.91 -16.59 -1.64
CA VAL A 210 -21.94 -16.94 -2.62
C VAL A 210 -22.35 -15.74 -3.47
N GLU A 211 -22.52 -14.59 -2.83
CA GLU A 211 -22.86 -13.31 -3.46
C GLU A 211 -21.71 -12.32 -3.27
N ALA A 212 -21.51 -11.45 -4.26
CA ALA A 212 -20.53 -10.38 -4.18
C ALA A 212 -20.93 -9.35 -3.10
N ASP A 213 -19.95 -8.80 -2.42
CA ASP A 213 -20.15 -7.77 -1.40
C ASP A 213 -19.00 -6.75 -1.34
N GLY A 214 -19.18 -5.69 -0.53
CA GLY A 214 -18.19 -4.65 -0.33
C GLY A 214 -17.11 -4.98 0.71
N PHE A 215 -17.06 -6.20 1.25
CA PHE A 215 -16.10 -6.57 2.29
C PHE A 215 -14.66 -6.57 1.76
N THR A 216 -13.76 -5.99 2.53
CA THR A 216 -12.32 -5.96 2.26
C THR A 216 -11.54 -6.41 3.51
N MET A 217 -10.30 -6.81 3.34
CA MET A 217 -9.40 -6.95 4.49
C MET A 217 -9.20 -5.58 5.14
N GLY A 218 -9.24 -5.53 6.46
CA GLY A 218 -9.23 -4.30 7.22
C GLY A 218 -7.90 -3.53 7.18
N VAL A 219 -7.94 -2.37 7.80
CA VAL A 219 -6.81 -1.47 8.00
C VAL A 219 -6.23 -1.68 9.37
N SER A 220 -4.92 -1.86 9.49
CA SER A 220 -4.24 -1.83 10.79
C SER A 220 -3.88 -0.40 11.18
N ILE A 221 -4.24 -0.04 12.41
CA ILE A 221 -3.69 1.11 13.13
C ILE A 221 -2.78 0.53 14.21
N GLU A 222 -1.50 0.46 13.91
CA GLU A 222 -0.53 -0.10 14.85
C GLU A 222 -0.19 0.91 15.95
N TRP A 223 0.15 0.40 17.12
CA TRP A 223 0.57 1.19 18.28
C TRP A 223 1.48 0.36 19.18
N TYR A 224 2.28 1.03 20.02
CA TYR A 224 3.07 0.33 21.03
C TYR A 224 3.32 1.15 22.29
N CYS A 225 3.54 0.43 23.37
CA CYS A 225 3.91 0.93 24.69
C CYS A 225 5.33 0.50 25.04
N GLU A 226 5.94 1.25 25.95
CA GLU A 226 7.20 0.90 26.60
C GLU A 226 7.05 1.08 28.11
N ASP A 227 7.67 0.18 28.89
CA ASP A 227 7.77 0.32 30.34
C ASP A 227 8.99 1.19 30.68
N TRP A 228 8.72 2.32 31.30
CA TRP A 228 9.75 3.22 31.81
C TRP A 228 9.82 3.11 33.32
N ASN A 229 10.95 3.49 33.92
CA ASN A 229 11.12 3.43 35.39
C ASN A 229 10.35 4.56 36.13
N THR A 230 9.42 5.23 35.46
CA THR A 230 8.64 6.33 36.01
C THR A 230 7.15 6.07 35.82
N PRO A 231 6.32 6.19 36.85
CA PRO A 231 4.88 6.11 36.70
C PRO A 231 4.33 7.20 35.80
N CYS A 232 3.29 6.86 35.05
CA CYS A 232 2.53 7.84 34.26
C CYS A 232 1.02 7.59 34.40
N THR A 233 0.25 8.64 34.18
CA THR A 233 -1.22 8.59 34.16
C THR A 233 -1.71 8.72 32.72
N PHE A 234 -2.94 8.25 32.49
CA PHE A 234 -3.67 8.47 31.25
C PHE A 234 -5.14 8.73 31.58
N PRO A 235 -5.85 9.62 30.85
CA PRO A 235 -7.26 9.90 31.10
C PRO A 235 -8.12 8.63 31.06
N ASP A 236 -9.07 8.51 31.98
CA ASP A 236 -10.05 7.41 31.92
C ASP A 236 -10.99 7.63 30.73
N SER A 237 -11.26 6.57 30.01
CA SER A 237 -12.11 6.58 28.80
C SER A 237 -13.59 6.33 29.06
N LEU A 238 -14.04 6.33 30.32
CA LEU A 238 -15.44 6.04 30.67
C LEU A 238 -16.46 6.89 29.87
N ASP A 239 -16.14 8.16 29.68
CA ASP A 239 -17.06 9.12 29.05
C ASP A 239 -16.83 9.27 27.54
N TRP A 240 -15.66 8.86 27.02
CA TRP A 240 -15.29 9.12 25.63
C TRP A 240 -14.83 7.90 24.85
N GLY A 241 -14.45 6.80 25.51
CA GLY A 241 -13.86 5.63 24.88
C GLY A 241 -14.84 4.49 24.62
N LEU A 242 -14.33 3.42 24.01
CA LEU A 242 -15.04 2.16 23.89
C LEU A 242 -15.39 1.60 25.28
N ARG A 243 -16.55 1.00 25.41
CA ARG A 243 -16.97 0.29 26.61
C ARG A 243 -16.28 -1.07 26.69
N LEU A 244 -15.05 -1.09 27.20
CA LEU A 244 -14.28 -2.29 27.39
C LEU A 244 -14.48 -2.86 28.81
N ASP A 245 -14.40 -4.18 28.92
CA ASP A 245 -14.34 -4.93 30.18
C ASP A 245 -13.24 -6.00 30.10
N GLU A 246 -13.10 -6.83 31.13
CA GLU A 246 -12.07 -7.89 31.22
C GLU A 246 -12.17 -8.92 30.07
N TYR A 247 -13.35 -9.08 29.50
CA TYR A 247 -13.57 -10.03 28.40
C TYR A 247 -13.33 -9.42 27.02
N THR A 248 -13.61 -8.13 26.87
CA THR A 248 -13.50 -7.41 25.58
C THR A 248 -12.14 -6.79 25.36
N VAL A 249 -11.42 -6.42 26.44
CA VAL A 249 -10.09 -5.83 26.31
C VAL A 249 -9.09 -6.80 25.71
N GLU A 250 -8.15 -6.25 24.92
CA GLU A 250 -6.96 -6.95 24.43
C GLU A 250 -5.73 -6.26 25.03
N PRO A 251 -5.26 -6.68 26.24
CA PRO A 251 -4.23 -5.98 26.99
C PRO A 251 -2.82 -6.33 26.47
N VAL A 252 -2.42 -5.70 25.38
CA VAL A 252 -1.10 -5.88 24.75
C VAL A 252 -0.28 -4.60 24.81
N HIS A 253 1.04 -4.72 25.00
CA HIS A 253 1.96 -3.58 24.93
C HIS A 253 2.29 -3.18 23.48
N ARG A 254 1.90 -3.97 22.52
CA ARG A 254 2.19 -3.75 21.12
C ARG A 254 1.07 -4.33 20.27
N ALA A 255 0.40 -3.48 19.52
CA ALA A 255 -0.52 -3.94 18.51
C ALA A 255 0.22 -4.63 17.36
N ASN A 256 -0.48 -5.52 16.69
CA ASN A 256 0.07 -6.29 15.60
C ASN A 256 -0.98 -6.35 14.47
N TRP A 257 -0.70 -7.10 13.43
CA TRP A 257 -1.49 -7.23 12.21
C TRP A 257 -2.98 -7.55 12.44
N TYR A 258 -3.37 -8.18 13.54
CA TYR A 258 -4.76 -8.53 13.85
C TYR A 258 -5.60 -7.38 14.44
N TRP A 259 -4.99 -6.21 14.68
CA TRP A 259 -5.72 -4.98 15.00
C TRP A 259 -6.20 -4.32 13.72
N GLU A 260 -7.41 -4.70 13.28
CA GLU A 260 -7.97 -4.30 11.99
C GLU A 260 -9.36 -3.71 12.12
N VAL A 261 -9.58 -2.59 11.45
CA VAL A 261 -10.83 -1.85 11.41
C VAL A 261 -11.29 -1.61 9.99
N GLY A 262 -12.57 -1.26 9.80
CA GLY A 262 -13.11 -0.78 8.53
C GLY A 262 -13.27 -1.87 7.45
N MET A 263 -13.48 -3.13 7.83
CA MET A 263 -13.62 -4.23 6.86
C MET A 263 -14.88 -4.12 5.99
N ARG A 264 -15.88 -3.34 6.43
CA ARG A 264 -17.16 -3.13 5.75
C ARG A 264 -17.31 -1.72 5.17
N ASP A 265 -16.32 -0.85 5.41
CA ASP A 265 -16.31 0.52 4.93
C ASP A 265 -15.58 0.63 3.59
N ASP A 266 -15.83 1.69 2.84
CA ASP A 266 -15.06 1.99 1.64
C ASP A 266 -13.64 2.42 2.03
N GLN A 267 -12.65 1.61 1.70
CA GLN A 267 -11.23 1.81 2.08
C GLN A 267 -10.62 3.08 1.50
N VAL A 268 -11.30 3.73 0.56
CA VAL A 268 -10.82 4.96 -0.09
C VAL A 268 -11.67 6.16 0.35
N ALA A 269 -13.00 6.06 0.22
CA ALA A 269 -13.91 7.15 0.58
C ALA A 269 -13.96 7.41 2.10
N ASP A 270 -13.94 6.32 2.90
CA ASP A 270 -14.02 6.40 4.37
C ASP A 270 -12.63 6.33 5.06
N ALA A 271 -11.53 6.48 4.32
CA ALA A 271 -10.17 6.24 4.81
C ALA A 271 -9.84 6.99 6.12
N GLU A 272 -10.28 8.24 6.23
CA GLU A 272 -10.06 9.08 7.41
C GLU A 272 -10.90 8.59 8.61
N LYS A 273 -12.17 8.26 8.38
CA LYS A 273 -13.08 7.70 9.39
C LYS A 273 -12.54 6.37 9.94
N ILE A 274 -12.06 5.49 9.04
CA ILE A 274 -11.48 4.20 9.40
C ILE A 274 -10.24 4.40 10.28
N ARG A 275 -9.33 5.30 9.88
CA ARG A 275 -8.14 5.65 10.66
C ARG A 275 -8.50 6.14 12.06
N ASP A 276 -9.41 7.10 12.14
CA ASP A 276 -9.79 7.72 13.41
C ASP A 276 -10.43 6.70 14.35
N TYR A 277 -11.25 5.79 13.81
CA TYR A 277 -11.80 4.70 14.59
C TYR A 277 -10.71 3.76 15.13
N GLY A 278 -9.72 3.39 14.31
CA GLY A 278 -8.60 2.58 14.77
C GLY A 278 -7.77 3.25 15.87
N MET A 279 -7.52 4.57 15.75
CA MET A 279 -6.88 5.35 16.82
C MET A 279 -7.74 5.39 18.09
N TYR A 280 -9.05 5.58 17.93
CA TYR A 280 -10.00 5.55 19.05
C TYR A 280 -9.97 4.23 19.81
N VAL A 281 -9.90 3.09 19.09
CA VAL A 281 -9.75 1.76 19.69
C VAL A 281 -8.42 1.67 20.49
N ALA A 282 -7.31 2.11 19.90
CA ALA A 282 -5.99 2.07 20.55
C ALA A 282 -5.97 2.87 21.85
N TYR A 283 -6.46 4.10 21.82
CA TYR A 283 -6.52 4.96 23.01
C TYR A 283 -7.50 4.44 24.06
N SER A 284 -8.65 3.89 23.66
CA SER A 284 -9.62 3.28 24.57
C SER A 284 -9.01 2.07 25.30
N THR A 285 -8.29 1.20 24.58
CA THR A 285 -7.64 0.03 25.15
C THR A 285 -6.56 0.43 26.14
N PHE A 286 -5.68 1.36 25.76
CA PHE A 286 -4.63 1.84 26.66
C PHE A 286 -5.21 2.49 27.92
N SER A 287 -6.25 3.33 27.76
CA SER A 287 -6.96 3.93 28.90
C SER A 287 -7.56 2.89 29.84
N TYR A 288 -8.21 1.87 29.29
CA TYR A 288 -8.77 0.79 30.11
C TYR A 288 -7.68 0.05 30.89
N CYS A 289 -6.58 -0.32 30.22
CA CYS A 289 -5.45 -1.00 30.87
C CYS A 289 -4.83 -0.18 32.00
N LYS A 290 -4.73 1.13 31.86
CA LYS A 290 -4.20 2.05 32.88
C LYS A 290 -5.11 2.23 34.09
N ASN A 291 -6.43 2.28 33.89
CA ASN A 291 -7.36 2.77 34.89
C ASN A 291 -8.28 1.71 35.50
N ARG A 292 -8.68 0.70 34.70
CA ARG A 292 -9.78 -0.19 35.08
C ARG A 292 -9.47 -1.68 35.00
N TYR A 293 -8.42 -2.07 34.24
CA TYR A 293 -8.02 -3.46 34.10
C TYR A 293 -7.70 -4.09 35.46
N SER A 294 -8.08 -5.34 35.70
CA SER A 294 -7.82 -6.03 36.97
C SER A 294 -6.33 -6.09 37.35
N LYS A 295 -5.45 -6.04 36.33
CA LYS A 295 -3.98 -5.99 36.49
C LYS A 295 -3.39 -4.63 36.14
N LYS A 296 -4.10 -3.54 36.38
CA LYS A 296 -3.65 -2.17 36.05
C LYS A 296 -2.33 -1.79 36.76
N GLU A 297 -1.96 -2.45 37.85
CA GLU A 297 -0.69 -2.25 38.53
C GLU A 297 0.50 -2.58 37.64
N ASP A 298 0.35 -3.60 36.78
CA ASP A 298 1.38 -3.97 35.78
C ASP A 298 1.59 -2.86 34.73
N TRP A 299 0.61 -1.96 34.57
CA TRP A 299 0.64 -0.85 33.61
C TRP A 299 1.10 0.48 34.23
N THR A 300 1.43 0.53 35.52
CA THR A 300 1.76 1.78 36.22
C THR A 300 2.87 2.57 35.52
N CYS A 301 3.93 1.91 35.08
CA CYS A 301 5.07 2.51 34.39
C CYS A 301 5.02 2.36 32.87
N THR A 302 3.91 1.86 32.31
CA THR A 302 3.74 1.67 30.87
C THR A 302 3.31 2.98 30.23
N HIS A 303 4.08 3.44 29.25
CA HIS A 303 3.84 4.66 28.47
C HIS A 303 3.39 4.30 27.06
N LEU A 304 2.33 4.93 26.57
CA LEU A 304 1.94 4.85 25.16
C LEU A 304 2.90 5.73 24.34
N VAL A 305 3.82 5.09 23.62
CA VAL A 305 4.91 5.78 22.92
C VAL A 305 4.49 6.23 21.53
N TRP A 306 3.67 5.43 20.87
CA TRP A 306 3.27 5.74 19.50
C TRP A 306 1.96 5.05 19.13
N VAL A 307 1.15 5.77 18.35
CA VAL A 307 -0.04 5.26 17.65
C VAL A 307 0.08 5.70 16.19
N SER A 308 -0.16 4.82 15.25
CA SER A 308 -0.12 5.14 13.83
C SER A 308 -1.20 6.14 13.46
N HIS A 309 -0.80 7.22 12.80
CA HIS A 309 -1.71 8.21 12.20
C HIS A 309 -1.90 7.98 10.69
N VAL A 310 -1.23 6.98 10.14
CA VAL A 310 -1.36 6.54 8.75
C VAL A 310 -1.85 5.10 8.74
N SER A 311 -2.88 4.86 7.97
CA SER A 311 -3.52 3.55 7.85
C SER A 311 -2.64 2.52 7.17
N GLY A 312 -2.42 1.37 7.83
CA GLY A 312 -1.75 0.21 7.26
C GLY A 312 -2.72 -0.63 6.43
N LYS A 313 -3.01 -0.20 5.20
CA LYS A 313 -3.98 -0.87 4.33
C LYS A 313 -3.44 -2.16 3.73
N ARG A 314 -4.29 -3.20 3.68
CA ARG A 314 -4.03 -4.48 3.00
C ARG A 314 -4.68 -4.56 1.64
N GLU A 315 -5.86 -4.00 1.53
CA GLU A 315 -6.71 -4.06 0.36
C GLU A 315 -7.42 -2.72 0.14
N SER A 316 -7.78 -2.45 -1.11
CA SER A 316 -8.71 -1.44 -1.56
C SER A 316 -9.07 -1.74 -3.01
N ARG A 317 -8.98 -0.76 -3.92
CA ARG A 317 -9.24 -0.99 -5.35
C ARG A 317 -8.13 -1.83 -5.99
N ARG A 318 -8.55 -2.73 -6.88
CA ARG A 318 -7.71 -3.55 -7.77
C ARG A 318 -8.03 -3.18 -9.22
N VAL A 319 -7.02 -2.88 -10.02
CA VAL A 319 -7.18 -2.47 -11.42
C VAL A 319 -7.35 -3.70 -12.29
N VAL A 320 -8.23 -3.65 -13.28
CA VAL A 320 -8.42 -4.76 -14.21
C VAL A 320 -7.38 -4.69 -15.34
N GLY A 321 -6.58 -5.76 -15.46
CA GLY A 321 -5.63 -6.00 -16.54
C GLY A 321 -6.19 -6.91 -17.62
N ASP A 322 -5.33 -7.36 -18.53
CA ASP A 322 -5.72 -8.36 -19.55
C ASP A 322 -5.90 -9.76 -18.97
N TYR A 323 -5.41 -10.01 -17.77
CA TYR A 323 -5.67 -11.20 -16.99
C TYR A 323 -6.01 -10.82 -15.55
N ILE A 324 -7.00 -11.47 -14.95
CA ILE A 324 -7.33 -11.35 -13.54
C ILE A 324 -6.88 -12.65 -12.85
N LEU A 325 -5.85 -12.56 -12.01
CA LEU A 325 -5.39 -13.69 -11.21
C LEU A 325 -6.46 -14.10 -10.20
N ARG A 326 -6.70 -15.40 -10.05
CA ARG A 326 -7.76 -15.96 -9.21
C ARG A 326 -7.25 -17.12 -8.35
N GLU A 327 -8.08 -17.58 -7.40
CA GLU A 327 -7.77 -18.68 -6.49
C GLU A 327 -7.20 -19.92 -7.19
N GLN A 328 -7.82 -20.34 -8.30
CA GLN A 328 -7.46 -21.59 -8.98
C GLN A 328 -6.05 -21.53 -9.58
N ASP A 329 -5.59 -20.34 -10.00
CA ASP A 329 -4.22 -20.18 -10.51
C ASP A 329 -3.20 -20.52 -9.43
N LEU A 330 -3.51 -20.18 -8.18
CA LEU A 330 -2.66 -20.38 -7.02
C LEU A 330 -2.77 -21.78 -6.41
N THR A 331 -4.00 -22.32 -6.34
CA THR A 331 -4.28 -23.61 -5.67
C THR A 331 -4.11 -24.81 -6.58
N ARG A 332 -4.18 -24.61 -7.90
CA ARG A 332 -3.98 -25.62 -8.95
C ARG A 332 -2.99 -25.08 -9.97
N PRO A 333 -1.71 -24.89 -9.64
CA PRO A 333 -0.80 -23.99 -10.33
C PRO A 333 -0.88 -24.10 -11.86
N ILE A 334 -1.57 -23.11 -12.48
CA ILE A 334 -1.71 -22.98 -13.92
C ILE A 334 -0.53 -22.19 -14.41
N ARG A 335 0.32 -22.79 -15.27
CA ARG A 335 1.46 -22.12 -15.85
C ARG A 335 1.04 -21.21 -16.99
N HIS A 336 1.59 -20.00 -17.00
CA HIS A 336 1.38 -19.00 -18.05
C HIS A 336 2.66 -18.77 -18.84
N GLU A 337 2.54 -18.51 -20.14
CA GLU A 337 3.70 -18.19 -20.99
C GLU A 337 4.38 -16.85 -20.63
N ASP A 338 3.67 -15.99 -19.93
CA ASP A 338 4.10 -14.67 -19.46
C ASP A 338 4.44 -14.64 -17.96
N GLU A 339 4.95 -15.75 -17.41
CA GLU A 339 5.41 -15.83 -16.01
C GLU A 339 6.51 -14.81 -15.71
N THR A 340 6.40 -14.15 -14.53
CA THR A 340 7.34 -13.14 -14.05
C THR A 340 7.83 -13.46 -12.63
N CYS A 341 7.76 -12.51 -11.72
CA CYS A 341 8.14 -12.70 -10.32
C CYS A 341 7.17 -13.63 -9.58
N THR A 342 7.67 -14.26 -8.54
CA THR A 342 6.97 -15.32 -7.80
C THR A 342 6.39 -14.81 -6.51
N THR A 343 5.09 -15.06 -6.26
CA THR A 343 4.56 -14.97 -4.90
C THR A 343 4.93 -16.21 -4.09
N THR A 344 5.28 -15.96 -2.84
CA THR A 344 5.75 -17.00 -1.90
C THR A 344 4.87 -17.05 -0.65
N TRP A 345 3.76 -16.33 -0.68
CA TRP A 345 2.84 -16.22 0.44
C TRP A 345 1.59 -17.07 0.19
N ARG A 346 1.08 -17.71 1.23
CA ARG A 346 -0.21 -18.40 1.19
C ARG A 346 -1.34 -17.43 0.86
N ILE A 347 -2.50 -17.91 0.47
CA ILE A 347 -3.70 -17.09 0.42
C ILE A 347 -4.06 -16.78 1.89
N ASP A 348 -3.96 -15.53 2.27
CA ASP A 348 -4.06 -15.03 3.63
C ASP A 348 -5.22 -14.02 3.67
N GLN A 349 -6.40 -14.52 4.02
CA GLN A 349 -7.62 -13.74 4.14
C GLN A 349 -7.84 -13.36 5.61
N HIS A 350 -8.29 -12.14 5.85
CA HIS A 350 -8.55 -11.64 7.19
C HIS A 350 -10.04 -11.39 7.38
N TYR A 351 -10.58 -11.93 8.46
CA TYR A 351 -11.97 -11.78 8.84
C TYR A 351 -12.08 -11.27 10.28
N PRO A 352 -13.20 -10.61 10.65
CA PRO A 352 -13.43 -10.25 12.05
C PRO A 352 -13.41 -11.50 12.94
N MET A 353 -12.74 -11.44 14.08
CA MET A 353 -12.86 -12.49 15.10
C MET A 353 -14.30 -12.61 15.54
N GLU A 354 -14.82 -13.83 15.66
CA GLU A 354 -16.20 -14.09 16.06
C GLU A 354 -16.58 -13.39 17.38
N LYS A 355 -15.72 -13.50 18.40
CA LYS A 355 -15.89 -12.80 19.66
C LYS A 355 -16.07 -11.29 19.48
N ASN A 356 -15.25 -10.69 18.62
CA ASN A 356 -15.26 -9.25 18.39
C ASN A 356 -16.50 -8.81 17.60
N SER A 357 -16.96 -9.63 16.62
CA SER A 357 -18.20 -9.38 15.88
C SER A 357 -19.43 -9.46 16.75
N GLN A 358 -19.46 -10.36 17.74
CA GLN A 358 -20.57 -10.46 18.69
C GLN A 358 -20.69 -9.24 19.59
N GLN A 359 -19.57 -8.63 19.98
CA GLN A 359 -19.52 -7.51 20.91
C GLN A 359 -19.59 -6.15 20.23
N TYR A 360 -19.06 -6.02 19.05
CA TYR A 360 -18.97 -4.77 18.27
C TYR A 360 -19.48 -5.00 16.83
N PRO A 361 -20.73 -5.43 16.61
CA PRO A 361 -21.23 -5.74 15.29
C PRO A 361 -21.20 -4.52 14.37
N GLY A 362 -20.48 -4.63 13.24
CA GLY A 362 -20.26 -3.53 12.29
C GLY A 362 -19.21 -2.50 12.72
N ALA A 363 -18.61 -2.69 13.89
CA ALA A 363 -17.53 -1.85 14.42
C ALA A 363 -16.38 -2.73 14.97
N GLU A 364 -16.13 -3.85 14.29
CA GLU A 364 -15.10 -4.81 14.63
C GLU A 364 -13.71 -4.18 14.53
N TRP A 365 -12.82 -4.57 15.42
CA TRP A 365 -11.45 -4.04 15.47
C TRP A 365 -10.38 -5.10 15.73
N LEU A 366 -10.77 -6.38 15.80
CA LEU A 366 -9.87 -7.53 15.81
C LEU A 366 -10.21 -8.48 14.68
N SER A 367 -9.18 -8.97 14.02
CA SER A 367 -9.29 -9.94 12.94
C SER A 367 -8.55 -11.24 13.26
N GLU A 368 -8.91 -12.27 12.52
CA GLU A 368 -8.17 -13.53 12.43
C GLU A 368 -7.81 -13.82 10.97
N GLY A 369 -6.66 -14.47 10.77
CA GLY A 369 -6.21 -14.90 9.45
C GLY A 369 -6.74 -16.28 9.10
N VAL A 370 -7.40 -16.40 7.97
CA VAL A 370 -7.75 -17.69 7.35
C VAL A 370 -6.75 -17.99 6.25
N LEU A 371 -5.96 -19.03 6.46
CA LEU A 371 -4.76 -19.29 5.67
C LEU A 371 -4.94 -20.52 4.80
N THR A 372 -4.84 -20.36 3.46
CA THR A 372 -4.84 -21.47 2.50
C THR A 372 -3.45 -21.65 1.92
N PRO A 373 -2.78 -22.79 2.18
CA PRO A 373 -1.46 -23.07 1.63
C PRO A 373 -1.47 -23.13 0.10
N ILE A 374 -0.43 -22.60 -0.51
CA ILE A 374 -0.15 -22.71 -1.94
C ILE A 374 1.34 -23.03 -2.15
N ASP A 375 1.66 -23.58 -3.31
CA ASP A 375 3.03 -23.63 -3.79
C ASP A 375 3.47 -22.23 -4.27
N PHE A 376 4.78 -22.01 -4.36
CA PHE A 376 5.32 -20.80 -4.96
C PHE A 376 4.82 -20.65 -6.39
N TYR A 377 4.29 -19.47 -6.72
CA TYR A 377 3.60 -19.25 -7.97
C TYR A 377 4.11 -18.00 -8.70
N ALA A 378 4.55 -18.20 -9.94
CA ALA A 378 5.00 -17.11 -10.81
C ALA A 378 3.80 -16.36 -11.40
N LEU A 379 3.77 -15.04 -11.18
CA LEU A 379 2.67 -14.17 -11.57
C LEU A 379 2.72 -13.86 -13.06
N PRO A 380 1.57 -13.89 -13.78
CA PRO A 380 1.55 -13.52 -15.18
C PRO A 380 1.68 -12.00 -15.36
N TYR A 381 2.49 -11.58 -16.33
CA TYR A 381 2.74 -10.18 -16.66
C TYR A 381 1.45 -9.40 -17.00
N ARG A 382 0.47 -10.05 -17.61
CA ARG A 382 -0.84 -9.46 -17.96
C ARG A 382 -1.63 -8.93 -16.77
N CYS A 383 -1.24 -9.24 -15.54
CA CYS A 383 -1.79 -8.65 -14.32
C CYS A 383 -1.21 -7.27 -13.98
N PHE A 384 -0.16 -6.79 -14.67
CA PHE A 384 0.64 -5.64 -14.26
C PHE A 384 0.43 -4.40 -15.14
N TYR A 385 -0.52 -4.41 -16.07
CA TYR A 385 -0.91 -3.25 -16.87
C TYR A 385 -2.42 -3.18 -17.04
N SER A 386 -2.93 -1.95 -17.23
CA SER A 386 -4.36 -1.71 -17.41
C SER A 386 -4.84 -2.20 -18.76
N LYS A 387 -6.02 -2.83 -18.80
CA LYS A 387 -6.68 -3.17 -20.06
C LYS A 387 -7.22 -1.95 -20.79
N ASP A 388 -7.56 -0.87 -20.06
CA ASP A 388 -8.27 0.31 -20.54
C ASP A 388 -7.35 1.49 -20.84
N VAL A 389 -6.31 1.70 -20.02
CA VAL A 389 -5.35 2.80 -20.16
C VAL A 389 -4.05 2.27 -20.73
N ARG A 390 -3.82 2.53 -22.02
CA ARG A 390 -2.81 1.86 -22.84
C ARG A 390 -1.37 2.03 -22.36
N ASN A 391 -1.04 3.16 -21.77
CA ASN A 391 0.33 3.48 -21.32
C ASN A 391 0.49 3.43 -19.80
N MET A 392 -0.37 2.67 -19.09
CA MET A 392 -0.36 2.57 -17.65
C MET A 392 -0.09 1.15 -17.16
N PHE A 393 0.93 1.05 -16.30
CA PHE A 393 1.23 -0.12 -15.49
C PHE A 393 0.59 -0.03 -14.11
N MET A 394 0.53 -1.15 -13.39
CA MET A 394 0.22 -1.25 -11.98
C MET A 394 1.30 -2.04 -11.27
N ALA A 395 1.72 -1.58 -10.09
CA ALA A 395 2.62 -2.35 -9.24
C ALA A 395 2.27 -2.19 -7.77
N GLY A 396 2.13 -3.31 -7.07
CA GLY A 396 1.73 -3.36 -5.68
C GLY A 396 0.50 -4.23 -5.47
N ARG A 397 -0.27 -3.95 -4.41
CA ARG A 397 -1.49 -4.71 -4.10
C ARG A 397 -2.67 -4.41 -5.04
N ASN A 398 -2.59 -3.36 -5.84
CA ASN A 398 -3.62 -2.92 -6.77
C ASN A 398 -3.52 -3.53 -8.18
N ILE A 399 -2.70 -4.57 -8.37
CA ILE A 399 -2.63 -5.31 -9.63
C ILE A 399 -3.94 -6.07 -9.92
N SER A 400 -4.02 -6.67 -11.11
CA SER A 400 -5.23 -7.35 -11.59
C SER A 400 -5.38 -8.74 -10.97
N VAL A 401 -6.11 -8.80 -9.86
CA VAL A 401 -6.37 -10.02 -9.07
C VAL A 401 -7.77 -10.00 -8.48
N THR A 402 -8.34 -11.19 -8.15
CA THR A 402 -9.53 -11.28 -7.31
C THR A 402 -9.21 -10.95 -5.84
N HIS A 403 -10.25 -10.72 -5.02
CA HIS A 403 -10.08 -10.58 -3.57
C HIS A 403 -9.33 -11.78 -2.96
N ILE A 404 -9.66 -12.99 -3.38
CA ILE A 404 -9.03 -14.21 -2.86
C ILE A 404 -7.54 -14.27 -3.24
N ALA A 405 -7.24 -14.09 -4.53
CA ALA A 405 -5.85 -14.14 -5.00
C ALA A 405 -4.99 -13.00 -4.43
N LEU A 406 -5.57 -11.84 -4.12
CA LEU A 406 -4.90 -10.73 -3.45
C LEU A 406 -4.24 -11.19 -2.13
N GLY A 407 -4.87 -12.08 -1.39
CA GLY A 407 -4.33 -12.62 -0.13
C GLY A 407 -2.91 -13.14 -0.25
N SER A 408 -2.53 -13.67 -1.40
CA SER A 408 -1.17 -14.17 -1.67
C SER A 408 -0.23 -13.08 -2.20
N THR A 409 -0.74 -12.15 -3.03
CA THR A 409 0.12 -11.25 -3.83
C THR A 409 0.45 -9.92 -3.15
N ARG A 410 -0.31 -9.55 -2.10
CA ARG A 410 -0.22 -8.23 -1.43
C ARG A 410 1.00 -8.02 -0.54
N VAL A 411 1.75 -9.06 -0.20
CA VAL A 411 2.90 -8.92 0.68
C VAL A 411 4.03 -8.12 0.03
N MET A 412 4.69 -7.29 0.82
CA MET A 412 5.53 -6.22 0.27
C MET A 412 6.73 -6.68 -0.53
N ARG A 413 7.31 -7.85 -0.26
CA ARG A 413 8.40 -8.38 -1.09
C ARG A 413 7.91 -8.83 -2.46
N THR A 414 6.75 -9.48 -2.54
CA THR A 414 6.10 -9.76 -3.82
C THR A 414 5.79 -8.48 -4.57
N CYS A 415 5.20 -7.47 -3.88
CA CYS A 415 4.93 -6.16 -4.46
C CYS A 415 6.20 -5.46 -4.96
N GLY A 416 7.33 -5.59 -4.25
CA GLY A 416 8.61 -5.02 -4.67
C GLY A 416 9.15 -5.68 -5.93
N MET A 417 9.08 -7.02 -6.02
CA MET A 417 9.46 -7.74 -7.24
C MET A 417 8.54 -7.41 -8.43
N ILE A 418 7.22 -7.26 -8.20
CA ILE A 418 6.29 -6.74 -9.23
C ILE A 418 6.75 -5.36 -9.72
N GLY A 419 7.11 -4.46 -8.79
CA GLY A 419 7.67 -3.16 -9.13
C GLY A 419 8.93 -3.25 -9.99
N GLU A 420 9.87 -4.12 -9.63
CA GLU A 420 11.10 -4.36 -10.40
C GLU A 420 10.78 -4.81 -11.84
N VAL A 421 9.86 -5.77 -12.01
CA VAL A 421 9.39 -6.24 -13.33
C VAL A 421 8.75 -5.12 -14.14
N VAL A 422 7.89 -4.30 -13.52
CA VAL A 422 7.24 -3.15 -14.16
C VAL A 422 8.26 -2.12 -14.61
N GLY A 423 9.27 -1.81 -13.80
CA GLY A 423 10.36 -0.91 -14.19
C GLY A 423 11.18 -1.45 -15.37
N MET A 424 11.46 -2.76 -15.39
CA MET A 424 12.10 -3.44 -16.53
C MET A 424 11.23 -3.35 -17.79
N ALA A 425 9.93 -3.64 -17.67
CA ALA A 425 8.98 -3.56 -18.78
C ALA A 425 8.89 -2.13 -19.36
N ALA A 426 8.88 -1.12 -18.49
CA ALA A 426 8.92 0.28 -18.92
C ALA A 426 10.18 0.59 -19.75
N SER A 427 11.35 0.06 -19.36
CA SER A 427 12.58 0.23 -20.14
C SER A 427 12.52 -0.46 -21.51
N VAL A 428 11.88 -1.64 -21.61
CA VAL A 428 11.67 -2.32 -22.90
C VAL A 428 10.72 -1.52 -23.77
N CYS A 429 9.61 -1.00 -23.19
CA CYS A 429 8.68 -0.10 -23.91
C CYS A 429 9.42 1.09 -24.53
N MET A 430 10.29 1.73 -23.74
CA MET A 430 11.06 2.88 -24.23
C MET A 430 12.02 2.50 -25.36
N LYS A 431 12.75 1.39 -25.22
CA LYS A 431 13.71 0.91 -26.25
C LYS A 431 13.03 0.50 -27.55
N ARG A 432 11.84 -0.10 -27.46
CA ARG A 432 11.08 -0.63 -28.60
C ARG A 432 10.06 0.36 -29.15
N ASN A 433 9.89 1.53 -28.54
CA ASN A 433 8.78 2.46 -28.81
C ASN A 433 7.42 1.74 -28.76
N ALA A 434 7.21 0.99 -27.69
CA ALA A 434 6.09 0.08 -27.49
C ALA A 434 5.26 0.49 -26.25
N LEU A 435 4.09 -0.10 -26.09
CA LEU A 435 3.19 0.08 -24.96
C LEU A 435 3.20 -1.16 -24.06
N PRO A 436 2.70 -1.06 -22.82
CA PRO A 436 2.68 -2.19 -21.88
C PRO A 436 2.17 -3.51 -22.44
N ARG A 437 1.05 -3.51 -23.18
CA ARG A 437 0.48 -4.73 -23.81
C ARG A 437 1.39 -5.33 -24.89
N ASP A 438 2.16 -4.50 -25.62
CA ASP A 438 3.05 -4.97 -26.68
C ASP A 438 4.22 -5.81 -26.12
N ILE A 439 4.57 -5.63 -24.82
CA ILE A 439 5.55 -6.48 -24.16
C ILE A 439 5.06 -7.92 -24.14
N TYR A 440 3.80 -8.15 -23.74
CA TYR A 440 3.23 -9.50 -23.75
C TYR A 440 3.15 -10.07 -25.17
N THR A 441 2.62 -9.29 -26.10
CA THR A 441 2.30 -9.80 -27.46
C THR A 441 3.52 -9.97 -28.36
N THR A 442 4.60 -9.22 -28.11
CA THR A 442 5.72 -9.13 -29.06
C THR A 442 7.11 -9.16 -28.42
N TYR A 443 7.30 -8.52 -27.25
CA TYR A 443 8.62 -8.27 -26.70
C TYR A 443 8.89 -8.98 -25.37
N PHE A 444 8.12 -10.00 -25.02
CA PHE A 444 8.24 -10.69 -23.74
C PHE A 444 9.63 -11.31 -23.54
N ALA A 445 10.27 -11.78 -24.61
CA ALA A 445 11.64 -12.30 -24.55
C ALA A 445 12.67 -11.25 -24.06
N ASP A 446 12.49 -9.98 -24.43
CA ASP A 446 13.36 -8.90 -23.97
C ASP A 446 13.19 -8.69 -22.45
N LEU A 447 11.95 -8.74 -21.95
CA LEU A 447 11.65 -8.65 -20.53
C LEU A 447 12.23 -9.85 -19.76
N GLN A 448 12.09 -11.07 -20.29
CA GLN A 448 12.67 -12.28 -19.70
C GLN A 448 14.19 -12.18 -19.56
N GLU A 449 14.88 -11.60 -20.54
CA GLU A 449 16.33 -11.39 -20.47
C GLU A 449 16.70 -10.45 -19.32
N LEU A 450 15.94 -9.37 -19.12
CA LEU A 450 16.14 -8.45 -18.01
C LEU A 450 15.86 -9.11 -16.65
N MET A 451 14.78 -9.89 -16.54
CA MET A 451 14.44 -10.61 -15.31
C MET A 451 15.50 -11.65 -14.92
N ARG A 452 16.13 -12.32 -15.91
CA ARG A 452 17.27 -13.23 -15.63
C ARG A 452 18.49 -12.49 -15.06
N LYS A 453 18.70 -11.22 -15.45
CA LYS A 453 19.83 -10.41 -15.00
C LYS A 453 19.55 -9.72 -13.66
N GLY A 454 18.30 -9.31 -13.42
CA GLY A 454 17.94 -8.45 -12.31
C GLY A 454 18.46 -7.02 -12.48
N THR A 455 18.02 -6.12 -11.61
CA THR A 455 18.48 -4.71 -11.55
C THR A 455 19.07 -4.33 -10.19
N GLY A 456 18.91 -5.18 -9.19
CA GLY A 456 19.43 -4.98 -7.84
C GLY A 456 20.91 -5.39 -7.73
N ARG A 457 21.58 -4.85 -6.72
CA ARG A 457 22.97 -5.15 -6.38
C ARG A 457 23.05 -6.48 -5.63
N THR A 458 23.82 -7.41 -6.15
CA THR A 458 24.00 -8.76 -5.57
C THR A 458 25.03 -8.78 -4.42
N ASP A 459 25.80 -7.71 -4.25
CA ASP A 459 26.82 -7.58 -3.19
C ASP A 459 26.25 -7.01 -1.88
N VAL A 460 24.98 -6.63 -1.85
CA VAL A 460 24.29 -6.20 -0.62
C VAL A 460 23.82 -7.45 0.16
N PRO A 461 24.28 -7.65 1.39
CA PRO A 461 23.90 -8.82 2.18
C PRO A 461 22.39 -8.88 2.43
N TYR A 462 21.84 -10.08 2.33
CA TYR A 462 20.50 -10.35 2.80
C TYR A 462 20.51 -10.50 4.32
N THR A 463 20.07 -9.47 5.02
CA THR A 463 20.06 -9.43 6.49
C THR A 463 18.69 -9.70 7.11
N GLN A 464 17.66 -9.79 6.27
CA GLN A 464 16.28 -9.91 6.69
C GLN A 464 15.80 -11.35 6.57
N PHE A 465 15.94 -12.11 7.62
CA PHE A 465 15.32 -13.43 7.71
C PHE A 465 13.86 -13.28 8.17
N TYR A 466 12.95 -13.01 7.24
CA TYR A 466 11.53 -13.13 7.50
C TYR A 466 11.09 -14.54 7.18
N HIS A 467 10.69 -15.26 8.22
CA HIS A 467 10.07 -16.57 8.15
C HIS A 467 10.57 -17.41 6.96
N GLN A 468 11.59 -18.20 7.16
CA GLN A 468 11.65 -19.47 6.47
C GLN A 468 10.39 -20.21 6.92
N VAL A 469 9.27 -19.95 6.25
CA VAL A 469 8.18 -20.89 6.28
C VAL A 469 8.77 -22.15 5.69
N ASP A 470 8.99 -23.15 6.53
CA ASP A 470 9.29 -24.47 6.01
C ASP A 470 8.17 -24.86 5.04
N ARG A 471 8.41 -25.82 4.16
CA ARG A 471 7.41 -26.27 3.18
C ARG A 471 6.10 -26.77 3.80
N THR A 472 5.97 -26.78 5.12
CA THR A 472 4.80 -27.20 5.90
C THR A 472 3.96 -26.04 6.43
N GLY A 473 4.38 -24.77 6.22
CA GLY A 473 3.56 -23.59 6.57
C GLY A 473 3.62 -23.17 8.06
N HIS A 474 4.51 -23.73 8.85
CA HIS A 474 4.67 -23.33 10.24
C HIS A 474 5.59 -22.10 10.36
N GLN A 475 5.10 -21.05 11.03
CA GLN A 475 5.91 -19.89 11.42
C GLN A 475 6.92 -20.32 12.49
N ALA A 476 8.21 -20.05 12.22
CA ALA A 476 9.17 -20.03 13.32
C ALA A 476 8.82 -18.83 14.22
N GLU A 477 8.40 -19.12 15.44
CA GLU A 477 8.13 -18.10 16.45
C GLU A 477 9.36 -17.22 16.67
N ASP A 478 9.12 -15.91 16.76
CA ASP A 478 10.12 -14.92 17.19
C ASP A 478 10.71 -15.37 18.55
N ARG A 479 11.95 -15.85 18.55
CA ARG A 479 12.76 -16.00 19.77
C ARG A 479 13.67 -14.79 19.95
#